data_0e768ce7bdbe64176d1cee197f5b5cf0
#
_entry.id   0e768ce7bdbe64176d1cee197f5b5cf0
#
_cell.length_a   1.000
_cell.length_b   1.000
_cell.length_c   1.000
_cell.angle_alpha   90.00
_cell.angle_beta   90.00
_cell.angle_gamma   90.00
#
_symmetry.space_group_name_H-M   'P 1'
#
loop_
_entity.id
_entity.type
_entity.pdbx_description
1 polymer ?
#
loop_
_entity_poly.entity_id
_entity_poly.type
_entity_poly.pdbx_seq_one_letter_code
_entity_poly.pdbx_strand_id
1 'polypeptide(L)'
;MEQNRARIDAQGLGLAAISYDSIAILKAFADRQQIGFELLSDPESKVIRQYGILNDTVQKDSPQFGIPYPGTYVLDAGGVVIAKYFEDDFRVRDTAASILLRQFGLEPAPRETIQAKHLQIAASGGDMPLRPNQRVSLAVDLRLPGRVHVYAPGVTGYIPISLAMRSSPAFQSDPVSYPAAKTMTLAVIHETVPVYEGSFRVVETITLGGAQQIEPLLDADRNLTIDGDLRYQACDDKECFVPETVPLKWTVHVLPFDRTRAPEPLRRKQ
;
A
#
# COMPACT_ATOMS: atom_id res chain seq x y z
N MET A 1 -0.67 8.41 8.75
CA MET A 1 -1.95 9.13 8.59
C MET A 1 -1.71 10.63 8.47
N GLU A 2 -1.14 11.33 9.47
CA GLU A 2 -0.93 12.79 9.44
C GLU A 2 -0.24 13.28 8.16
N GLN A 3 0.84 12.67 7.75
CA GLN A 3 1.56 13.02 6.52
C GLN A 3 0.70 12.94 5.23
N ASN A 4 -0.39 12.19 5.24
CA ASN A 4 -1.33 12.09 4.14
C ASN A 4 -2.62 12.89 4.36
N ARG A 5 -2.71 13.66 5.45
CA ARG A 5 -3.92 14.36 5.83
C ARG A 5 -4.43 15.29 4.73
N ALA A 6 -3.57 16.15 4.19
CA ALA A 6 -3.96 17.05 3.11
C ALA A 6 -4.50 16.31 1.87
N ARG A 7 -3.98 15.12 1.58
CA ARG A 7 -4.47 14.28 0.47
C ARG A 7 -5.83 13.66 0.80
N ILE A 8 -6.03 13.24 2.06
CA ILE A 8 -7.30 12.71 2.56
C ILE A 8 -8.37 13.80 2.51
N ASP A 9 -8.07 14.99 3.04
CA ASP A 9 -8.96 16.15 3.06
C ASP A 9 -9.35 16.60 1.65
N ALA A 10 -8.39 16.59 0.69
CA ALA A 10 -8.64 16.94 -0.70
C ALA A 10 -9.62 15.98 -1.42
N GLN A 11 -9.84 14.79 -0.87
CA GLN A 11 -10.85 13.84 -1.35
C GLN A 11 -12.21 13.99 -0.66
N GLY A 12 -12.36 15.00 0.19
CA GLY A 12 -13.58 15.18 1.00
C GLY A 12 -13.75 14.10 2.09
N LEU A 13 -12.66 13.41 2.46
CA LEU A 13 -12.67 12.36 3.47
C LEU A 13 -12.32 12.94 4.84
N GLY A 14 -13.07 12.55 5.87
CA GLY A 14 -12.70 12.77 7.26
C GLY A 14 -11.70 11.72 7.76
N LEU A 15 -10.90 12.07 8.76
CA LEU A 15 -9.96 11.16 9.41
C LEU A 15 -10.12 11.21 10.92
N ALA A 16 -10.33 10.07 11.55
CA ALA A 16 -10.30 9.90 12.99
C ALA A 16 -9.58 8.60 13.37
N ALA A 17 -9.01 8.56 14.56
CA ALA A 17 -8.49 7.32 15.13
C ALA A 17 -9.11 7.09 16.52
N ILE A 18 -9.36 5.81 16.83
CA ILE A 18 -9.88 5.41 18.14
C ILE A 18 -8.86 4.57 18.88
N SER A 19 -8.69 4.81 20.16
CA SER A 19 -7.83 4.03 21.04
C SER A 19 -8.50 3.79 22.38
N TYR A 20 -8.09 2.73 23.04
CA TYR A 20 -8.48 2.45 24.45
C TYR A 20 -7.73 3.31 25.45
N ASP A 21 -6.85 4.21 25.03
CA ASP A 21 -6.11 5.12 25.89
C ASP A 21 -6.99 6.27 26.39
N SER A 22 -6.63 6.82 27.56
CA SER A 22 -7.31 7.99 28.11
C SER A 22 -7.07 9.25 27.29
N ILE A 23 -7.99 10.23 27.38
CA ILE A 23 -7.84 11.53 26.72
C ILE A 23 -6.48 12.18 27.02
N ALA A 24 -5.99 12.08 28.26
CA ALA A 24 -4.71 12.66 28.66
C ALA A 24 -3.52 12.00 27.93
N ILE A 25 -3.56 10.68 27.75
CA ILE A 25 -2.53 9.94 26.96
C ILE A 25 -2.61 10.33 25.50
N LEU A 26 -3.80 10.35 24.91
CA LEU A 26 -4.01 10.73 23.51
C LEU A 26 -3.57 12.15 23.25
N LYS A 27 -3.88 13.10 24.17
CA LYS A 27 -3.39 14.47 24.04
C LYS A 27 -1.87 14.55 24.06
N ALA A 28 -1.20 13.91 25.01
CA ALA A 28 0.26 13.88 25.09
C ALA A 28 0.89 13.25 23.84
N PHE A 29 0.25 12.23 23.25
CA PHE A 29 0.66 11.61 22.01
C PHE A 29 0.47 12.54 20.82
N ALA A 30 -0.70 13.17 20.69
CA ALA A 30 -1.00 14.11 19.62
C ALA A 30 -0.05 15.30 19.61
N ASP A 31 0.20 15.92 20.78
CA ASP A 31 1.13 17.04 20.93
C ASP A 31 2.55 16.65 20.50
N ARG A 32 3.04 15.46 20.94
CA ARG A 32 4.37 14.96 20.59
C ARG A 32 4.53 14.63 19.11
N GLN A 33 3.52 14.02 18.50
CA GLN A 33 3.54 13.59 17.10
C GLN A 33 2.99 14.63 16.13
N GLN A 34 2.57 15.80 16.66
CA GLN A 34 1.95 16.88 15.89
C GLN A 34 0.75 16.40 15.06
N ILE A 35 -0.12 15.58 15.66
CA ILE A 35 -1.32 15.04 15.04
C ILE A 35 -2.42 16.09 15.09
N GLY A 36 -2.97 16.42 13.92
CA GLY A 36 -4.01 17.42 13.77
C GLY A 36 -5.40 16.86 13.43
N PHE A 37 -5.57 15.53 13.39
CA PHE A 37 -6.88 14.90 13.22
C PHE A 37 -7.40 14.33 14.55
N GLU A 38 -8.69 13.98 14.58
CA GLU A 38 -9.38 13.54 15.79
C GLU A 38 -8.85 12.22 16.34
N LEU A 39 -8.46 12.22 17.63
CA LEU A 39 -8.13 11.03 18.41
C LEU A 39 -9.23 10.78 19.44
N LEU A 40 -9.96 9.68 19.28
CA LEU A 40 -11.10 9.31 20.11
C LEU A 40 -10.68 8.34 21.21
N SER A 41 -11.11 8.61 22.44
CA SER A 41 -10.80 7.80 23.63
C SER A 41 -11.94 6.84 23.93
N ASP A 42 -11.64 5.53 23.97
CA ASP A 42 -12.57 4.46 24.36
C ASP A 42 -11.95 3.60 25.49
N PRO A 43 -11.74 4.15 26.69
CA PRO A 43 -10.96 3.50 27.77
C PRO A 43 -11.60 2.22 28.28
N GLU A 44 -12.90 2.03 28.08
CA GLU A 44 -13.63 0.80 28.41
C GLU A 44 -13.78 -0.14 27.23
N SER A 45 -13.20 0.22 26.08
CA SER A 45 -13.27 -0.55 24.82
C SER A 45 -14.71 -0.92 24.39
N LYS A 46 -15.67 -0.03 24.65
CA LYS A 46 -17.08 -0.22 24.27
C LYS A 46 -17.27 -0.21 22.76
N VAL A 47 -16.76 0.84 22.12
CA VAL A 47 -16.84 1.01 20.67
C VAL A 47 -15.97 -0.04 19.97
N ILE A 48 -14.77 -0.28 20.50
CA ILE A 48 -13.86 -1.33 20.04
C ILE A 48 -14.55 -2.70 19.98
N ARG A 49 -15.36 -3.05 21.02
CA ARG A 49 -16.15 -4.30 21.04
C ARG A 49 -17.28 -4.28 20.01
N GLN A 50 -17.96 -3.15 19.84
CA GLN A 50 -19.06 -3.02 18.86
C GLN A 50 -18.57 -3.24 17.43
N TYR A 51 -17.33 -2.78 17.12
CA TYR A 51 -16.70 -3.04 15.83
C TYR A 51 -16.10 -4.44 15.70
N GLY A 52 -16.14 -5.27 16.77
CA GLY A 52 -15.62 -6.63 16.74
C GLY A 52 -14.10 -6.72 16.62
N ILE A 53 -13.37 -5.68 17.03
CA ILE A 53 -11.92 -5.59 16.90
C ILE A 53 -11.16 -5.66 18.22
N LEU A 54 -11.82 -6.06 19.31
CA LEU A 54 -11.11 -6.30 20.56
C LEU A 54 -10.11 -7.43 20.38
N ASN A 55 -8.85 -7.22 20.79
CA ASN A 55 -7.86 -8.27 20.81
C ASN A 55 -8.14 -9.23 21.97
N ASP A 56 -8.76 -10.36 21.66
CA ASP A 56 -9.17 -11.41 22.59
C ASP A 56 -8.02 -12.34 23.02
N THR A 57 -6.85 -12.22 22.37
CA THR A 57 -5.64 -12.96 22.81
C THR A 57 -4.99 -12.36 24.05
N VAL A 58 -5.35 -11.12 24.42
CA VAL A 58 -4.83 -10.45 25.62
C VAL A 58 -5.62 -10.86 26.85
N GLN A 59 -4.94 -11.40 27.84
CA GLN A 59 -5.55 -11.86 29.10
C GLN A 59 -6.19 -10.69 29.85
N LYS A 60 -7.29 -10.96 30.59
CA LYS A 60 -8.09 -9.94 31.28
C LYS A 60 -7.36 -9.22 32.42
N ASP A 61 -6.36 -9.86 33.01
CA ASP A 61 -5.50 -9.31 34.06
C ASP A 61 -4.28 -8.58 33.51
N SER A 62 -4.10 -8.56 32.19
CA SER A 62 -3.00 -7.83 31.55
C SER A 62 -3.27 -6.33 31.53
N PRO A 63 -2.24 -5.47 31.78
CA PRO A 63 -2.34 -4.02 31.61
C PRO A 63 -2.75 -3.58 30.18
N GLN A 64 -2.54 -4.46 29.18
CA GLN A 64 -2.92 -4.25 27.79
C GLN A 64 -4.36 -4.69 27.49
N PHE A 65 -5.08 -5.25 28.48
CA PHE A 65 -6.47 -5.66 28.24
C PHE A 65 -7.35 -4.50 27.75
N GLY A 66 -8.11 -4.74 26.71
CA GLY A 66 -8.92 -3.72 26.04
C GLY A 66 -8.30 -3.17 24.74
N ILE A 67 -7.03 -3.52 24.43
CA ILE A 67 -6.39 -3.11 23.19
C ILE A 67 -7.16 -3.70 21.98
N PRO A 68 -7.41 -2.92 20.91
CA PRO A 68 -7.99 -3.46 19.68
C PRO A 68 -6.93 -4.17 18.82
N TYR A 69 -7.38 -5.06 17.95
CA TYR A 69 -6.64 -5.34 16.73
C TYR A 69 -6.51 -4.06 15.93
N PRO A 70 -5.31 -3.73 15.48
CA PRO A 70 -5.10 -2.49 14.75
C PRO A 70 -5.46 -2.65 13.27
N GLY A 71 -6.10 -1.64 12.73
CA GLY A 71 -6.50 -1.61 11.34
C GLY A 71 -7.16 -0.31 10.95
N THR A 72 -7.69 -0.26 9.74
CA THR A 72 -8.38 0.91 9.20
C THR A 72 -9.70 0.47 8.57
N TYR A 73 -10.77 1.16 8.93
CA TYR A 73 -12.04 1.11 8.23
C TYR A 73 -12.16 2.32 7.29
N VAL A 74 -12.71 2.10 6.11
CA VAL A 74 -13.19 3.16 5.24
C VAL A 74 -14.71 3.10 5.23
N LEU A 75 -15.34 4.25 5.53
CA LEU A 75 -16.79 4.39 5.59
C LEU A 75 -17.26 5.34 4.50
N ASP A 76 -18.47 5.09 3.99
CA ASP A 76 -19.16 6.07 3.14
C ASP A 76 -19.77 7.20 3.97
N ALA A 77 -20.42 8.17 3.31
CA ALA A 77 -21.08 9.29 3.95
C ALA A 77 -22.28 8.88 4.85
N GLY A 78 -22.81 7.69 4.66
CA GLY A 78 -23.88 7.11 5.49
C GLY A 78 -23.36 6.38 6.72
N GLY A 79 -22.04 6.29 6.91
CA GLY A 79 -21.39 5.56 8.00
C GLY A 79 -21.29 4.05 7.75
N VAL A 80 -21.54 3.58 6.53
CA VAL A 80 -21.43 2.16 6.17
C VAL A 80 -19.98 1.84 5.84
N VAL A 81 -19.46 0.73 6.38
CA VAL A 81 -18.10 0.26 6.10
C VAL A 81 -18.03 -0.27 4.66
N ILE A 82 -17.25 0.39 3.82
CA ILE A 82 -17.02 0.01 2.41
C ILE A 82 -15.69 -0.69 2.18
N ALA A 83 -14.74 -0.56 3.10
CA ALA A 83 -13.47 -1.31 3.06
C ALA A 83 -12.88 -1.51 4.45
N LYS A 84 -12.08 -2.58 4.60
CA LYS A 84 -11.36 -2.93 5.83
C LYS A 84 -9.92 -3.28 5.49
N TYR A 85 -9.00 -2.76 6.28
CA TYR A 85 -7.56 -3.00 6.18
C TYR A 85 -7.06 -3.46 7.55
N PHE A 86 -7.10 -4.76 7.77
CA PHE A 86 -6.65 -5.46 8.98
C PHE A 86 -5.80 -6.64 8.57
N GLU A 87 -4.72 -6.88 9.30
CA GLU A 87 -3.78 -7.96 9.07
C GLU A 87 -3.81 -8.94 10.23
N ASP A 88 -3.57 -10.21 9.94
CA ASP A 88 -3.52 -11.26 10.97
C ASP A 88 -2.38 -11.02 11.97
N ASP A 89 -1.24 -10.51 11.50
CA ASP A 89 -0.16 -10.08 12.36
C ASP A 89 -0.40 -8.64 12.85
N PHE A 90 -0.67 -8.49 14.14
CA PHE A 90 -0.92 -7.18 14.78
C PHE A 90 0.23 -6.18 14.62
N ARG A 91 1.42 -6.60 14.22
CA ARG A 91 2.57 -5.72 13.93
C ARG A 91 2.50 -5.11 12.55
N VAL A 92 1.82 -5.76 11.62
CA VAL A 92 1.71 -5.32 10.23
C VAL A 92 0.63 -4.22 10.10
N ARG A 93 0.92 -3.22 9.28
CA ARG A 93 0.03 -2.07 9.04
C ARG A 93 0.06 -1.63 7.60
N ASP A 94 -1.10 -1.48 7.00
CA ASP A 94 -1.23 -0.73 5.76
C ASP A 94 -0.84 0.74 5.97
N THR A 95 -0.09 1.29 5.03
CA THR A 95 0.15 2.74 5.01
C THR A 95 -1.09 3.48 4.52
N ALA A 96 -1.27 4.73 4.97
CA ALA A 96 -2.35 5.57 4.47
C ALA A 96 -2.25 5.77 2.95
N ALA A 97 -1.04 5.94 2.41
CA ALA A 97 -0.82 6.06 0.98
C ALA A 97 -1.29 4.81 0.20
N SER A 98 -1.02 3.60 0.74
CA SER A 98 -1.48 2.34 0.13
C SER A 98 -3.00 2.22 0.15
N ILE A 99 -3.64 2.62 1.24
CA ILE A 99 -5.11 2.63 1.34
C ILE A 99 -5.70 3.61 0.31
N LEU A 100 -5.15 4.84 0.23
CA LEU A 100 -5.59 5.85 -0.73
C LEU A 100 -5.42 5.38 -2.18
N LEU A 101 -4.30 4.74 -2.49
CA LEU A 101 -4.05 4.19 -3.83
C LEU A 101 -5.05 3.07 -4.17
N ARG A 102 -5.21 2.07 -3.29
CA ARG A 102 -6.05 0.89 -3.56
C ARG A 102 -7.54 1.21 -3.54
N GLN A 103 -7.98 2.07 -2.61
CA GLN A 103 -9.40 2.37 -2.43
C GLN A 103 -9.91 3.48 -3.37
N PHE A 104 -9.08 4.49 -3.64
CA PHE A 104 -9.49 5.69 -4.34
C PHE A 104 -8.68 5.94 -5.62
N GLY A 105 -7.74 5.07 -5.97
CA GLY A 105 -6.87 5.23 -7.14
C GLY A 105 -5.92 6.44 -7.05
N LEU A 106 -5.76 7.03 -5.85
CA LEU A 106 -4.97 8.23 -5.65
C LEU A 106 -3.48 7.93 -5.76
N GLU A 107 -2.86 8.64 -6.67
CA GLU A 107 -1.45 8.47 -6.95
C GLU A 107 -0.57 9.05 -5.84
N PRO A 108 0.50 8.33 -5.42
CA PRO A 108 1.59 8.93 -4.66
C PRO A 108 2.27 10.06 -5.47
N ALA A 109 2.90 11.01 -4.77
CA ALA A 109 3.59 12.14 -5.42
C ALA A 109 4.88 11.69 -6.17
N PRO A 110 5.70 12.58 -6.69
CA PRO A 110 6.18 12.65 -8.07
C PRO A 110 6.86 11.38 -8.59
N ARG A 111 6.79 11.18 -9.90
CA ARG A 111 7.13 9.96 -10.62
C ARG A 111 8.30 10.17 -11.53
N GLU A 112 9.22 9.25 -11.50
CA GLU A 112 10.15 9.07 -12.60
C GLU A 112 9.41 8.40 -13.77
N THR A 113 9.48 9.00 -14.96
CA THR A 113 8.91 8.43 -16.17
C THR A 113 10.02 7.82 -17.00
N ILE A 114 9.89 6.53 -17.30
CA ILE A 114 10.79 5.78 -18.16
C ILE A 114 10.15 5.68 -19.54
N GLN A 115 10.87 6.13 -20.58
CA GLN A 115 10.46 5.92 -21.95
C GLN A 115 11.03 4.58 -22.42
N ALA A 116 10.19 3.55 -22.49
CA ALA A 116 10.50 2.26 -23.11
C ALA A 116 10.21 2.30 -24.62
N LYS A 117 10.54 1.24 -25.36
CA LYS A 117 10.43 1.26 -26.83
C LYS A 117 9.01 1.49 -27.33
N HIS A 118 8.03 0.88 -26.71
CA HIS A 118 6.64 0.88 -27.20
C HIS A 118 5.63 1.42 -26.17
N LEU A 119 6.08 1.88 -25.01
CA LEU A 119 5.22 2.43 -23.98
C LEU A 119 6.00 3.35 -23.02
N GLN A 120 5.25 4.15 -22.28
CA GLN A 120 5.76 4.94 -21.17
C GLN A 120 5.42 4.24 -19.85
N ILE A 121 6.35 4.27 -18.90
CA ILE A 121 6.21 3.67 -17.58
C ILE A 121 6.46 4.75 -16.54
N ALA A 122 5.56 4.87 -15.55
CA ALA A 122 5.79 5.69 -14.38
C ALA A 122 5.68 4.82 -13.13
N ALA A 123 6.79 4.61 -12.44
CA ALA A 123 6.81 3.89 -11.18
C ALA A 123 6.60 4.88 -10.02
N SER A 124 5.72 4.54 -9.09
CA SER A 124 5.38 5.38 -7.95
C SER A 124 5.10 4.54 -6.70
N GLY A 125 5.16 5.14 -5.51
CA GLY A 125 5.01 4.48 -4.22
C GLY A 125 6.28 4.57 -3.39
N GLY A 126 6.14 4.45 -2.05
CA GLY A 126 7.27 4.58 -1.14
C GLY A 126 7.83 6.00 -0.98
N ASP A 127 7.15 6.99 -1.52
CA ASP A 127 7.49 8.41 -1.47
C ASP A 127 7.37 9.03 -0.06
N MET A 128 6.72 8.33 0.86
CA MET A 128 6.58 8.72 2.27
C MET A 128 7.47 7.84 3.16
N PRO A 129 8.01 8.40 4.24
CA PRO A 129 8.81 7.60 5.17
C PRO A 129 8.03 6.39 5.70
N LEU A 130 8.63 5.22 5.58
CA LEU A 130 8.08 3.95 6.03
C LEU A 130 8.69 3.51 7.37
N ARG A 131 8.06 2.53 8.00
CA ARG A 131 8.58 1.84 9.19
C ARG A 131 8.60 0.34 8.93
N PRO A 132 9.43 -0.44 9.65
CA PRO A 132 9.37 -1.90 9.60
C PRO A 132 7.94 -2.43 9.81
N ASN A 133 7.62 -3.56 9.21
CA ASN A 133 6.30 -4.21 9.23
C ASN A 133 5.16 -3.40 8.59
N GLN A 134 5.44 -2.39 7.80
CA GLN A 134 4.39 -1.69 7.04
C GLN A 134 4.15 -2.35 5.69
N ARG A 135 2.88 -2.38 5.29
CA ARG A 135 2.44 -2.74 3.94
C ARG A 135 2.40 -1.48 3.09
N VAL A 136 3.08 -1.55 1.96
CA VAL A 136 3.15 -0.46 1.00
C VAL A 136 2.77 -0.95 -0.38
N SER A 137 1.93 -0.19 -1.07
CA SER A 137 1.57 -0.45 -2.46
C SER A 137 2.44 0.39 -3.39
N LEU A 138 3.09 -0.30 -4.31
CA LEU A 138 3.91 0.25 -5.37
C LEU A 138 3.08 0.22 -6.66
N ALA A 139 2.95 1.34 -7.34
CA ALA A 139 2.17 1.44 -8.56
C ALA A 139 3.09 1.59 -9.78
N VAL A 140 2.71 0.94 -10.86
CA VAL A 140 3.32 1.06 -12.18
C VAL A 140 2.23 1.50 -13.14
N ASP A 141 2.27 2.77 -13.55
CA ASP A 141 1.38 3.31 -14.55
C ASP A 141 2.00 3.14 -15.93
N LEU A 142 1.24 2.56 -16.83
CA LEU A 142 1.65 2.29 -18.19
C LEU A 142 0.78 3.09 -19.17
N ARG A 143 1.43 3.63 -20.19
CA ARG A 143 0.75 4.34 -21.28
C ARG A 143 1.26 3.82 -22.61
N LEU A 144 0.39 3.14 -23.35
CA LEU A 144 0.65 2.65 -24.69
C LEU A 144 0.20 3.71 -25.73
N PRO A 145 0.94 3.87 -26.83
CA PRO A 145 0.48 4.67 -27.95
C PRO A 145 -0.74 4.01 -28.62
N GLY A 146 -1.49 4.79 -29.40
CA GLY A 146 -2.68 4.28 -30.11
C GLY A 146 -2.34 3.06 -30.97
N ARG A 147 -3.25 2.07 -31.01
CA ARG A 147 -3.15 0.78 -31.71
C ARG A 147 -2.11 -0.20 -31.14
N VAL A 148 -1.41 0.13 -30.09
CA VAL A 148 -0.51 -0.79 -29.39
C VAL A 148 -1.26 -1.40 -28.21
N HIS A 149 -1.10 -2.71 -28.06
CA HIS A 149 -1.62 -3.46 -26.92
C HIS A 149 -0.55 -4.38 -26.34
N VAL A 150 -0.77 -4.82 -25.12
CA VAL A 150 0.00 -5.90 -24.46
C VAL A 150 -0.99 -6.94 -23.94
N TYR A 151 -0.58 -8.21 -23.96
CA TYR A 151 -1.43 -9.30 -23.46
C TYR A 151 -1.54 -9.27 -21.94
N ALA A 152 -2.74 -9.49 -21.43
CA ALA A 152 -2.99 -9.60 -19.99
C ALA A 152 -2.51 -10.94 -19.43
N PRO A 153 -2.24 -11.06 -18.12
CA PRO A 153 -1.94 -12.33 -17.47
C PRO A 153 -3.05 -13.36 -17.70
N GLY A 154 -2.65 -14.64 -17.83
CA GLY A 154 -3.57 -15.75 -18.08
C GLY A 154 -3.84 -16.05 -19.55
N VAL A 155 -3.31 -15.25 -20.51
CA VAL A 155 -3.37 -15.59 -21.92
C VAL A 155 -2.49 -16.83 -22.22
N THR A 156 -2.93 -17.65 -23.16
CA THR A 156 -2.17 -18.84 -23.62
C THR A 156 -1.63 -18.61 -25.01
N GLY A 157 -0.40 -19.02 -25.28
CA GLY A 157 0.25 -18.90 -26.60
C GLY A 157 0.93 -17.56 -26.86
N TYR A 158 0.80 -16.60 -25.94
CA TYR A 158 1.39 -15.26 -26.05
C TYR A 158 2.22 -14.92 -24.80
N ILE A 159 3.01 -13.86 -24.88
CA ILE A 159 3.80 -13.35 -23.75
C ILE A 159 3.02 -12.26 -23.03
N PRO A 160 2.44 -12.56 -21.85
CA PRO A 160 1.70 -11.57 -21.09
C PRO A 160 2.62 -10.53 -20.46
N ILE A 161 2.07 -9.36 -20.13
CA ILE A 161 2.74 -8.42 -19.24
C ILE A 161 2.89 -9.04 -17.85
N SER A 162 4.05 -8.85 -17.24
CA SER A 162 4.33 -9.31 -15.88
C SER A 162 5.23 -8.33 -15.14
N LEU A 163 4.85 -8.05 -13.89
CA LEU A 163 5.69 -7.36 -12.93
C LEU A 163 6.22 -8.39 -11.93
N ALA A 164 7.52 -8.42 -11.71
CA ALA A 164 8.16 -9.33 -10.77
C ALA A 164 9.13 -8.55 -9.88
N MET A 165 8.93 -8.62 -8.57
CA MET A 165 9.86 -8.04 -7.61
C MET A 165 11.07 -8.93 -7.44
N ARG A 166 12.27 -8.34 -7.38
CA ARG A 166 13.49 -9.10 -7.08
C ARG A 166 13.47 -9.52 -5.63
N SER A 167 13.75 -10.81 -5.40
CA SER A 167 13.76 -11.39 -4.05
C SER A 167 14.71 -10.62 -3.12
N SER A 168 14.22 -10.27 -1.93
CA SER A 168 14.98 -9.58 -0.90
C SER A 168 14.49 -10.02 0.48
N PRO A 169 15.37 -10.18 1.49
CA PRO A 169 14.94 -10.43 2.86
C PRO A 169 14.24 -9.21 3.49
N ALA A 170 14.29 -8.05 2.83
CA ALA A 170 13.70 -6.81 3.34
C ALA A 170 12.17 -6.78 3.26
N PHE A 171 11.55 -7.59 2.41
CA PHE A 171 10.11 -7.56 2.22
C PHE A 171 9.56 -8.90 1.70
N GLN A 172 8.26 -9.05 1.81
CA GLN A 172 7.47 -10.09 1.16
C GLN A 172 6.51 -9.42 0.18
N SER A 173 6.31 -10.05 -0.99
CA SER A 173 5.40 -9.58 -2.04
C SER A 173 4.09 -10.35 -1.98
N ASP A 174 2.98 -9.64 -2.16
CA ASP A 174 1.68 -10.24 -2.46
C ASP A 174 1.60 -10.60 -3.97
N PRO A 175 0.56 -11.28 -4.42
CA PRO A 175 0.27 -11.39 -5.84
C PRO A 175 0.01 -10.02 -6.48
N VAL A 176 0.63 -9.77 -7.63
CA VAL A 176 0.45 -8.51 -8.39
C VAL A 176 -1.02 -8.31 -8.76
N SER A 177 -1.53 -7.12 -8.52
CA SER A 177 -2.89 -6.71 -8.90
C SER A 177 -2.87 -6.04 -10.27
N TYR A 178 -3.59 -6.65 -11.20
CA TYR A 178 -3.81 -6.13 -12.55
C TYR A 178 -5.25 -5.63 -12.69
N PRO A 179 -5.50 -4.60 -13.51
CA PRO A 179 -6.86 -4.15 -13.79
C PRO A 179 -7.63 -5.19 -14.62
N ALA A 180 -8.93 -5.01 -14.75
CA ALA A 180 -9.74 -5.82 -15.67
C ALA A 180 -9.24 -5.66 -17.11
N ALA A 181 -8.92 -6.78 -17.76
CA ALA A 181 -8.49 -6.79 -19.15
C ALA A 181 -9.68 -6.52 -20.10
N LYS A 182 -9.38 -5.91 -21.25
CA LYS A 182 -10.31 -5.84 -22.36
C LYS A 182 -10.19 -7.10 -23.22
N THR A 183 -11.28 -7.49 -23.83
CA THR A 183 -11.29 -8.58 -24.80
C THR A 183 -11.04 -8.02 -26.20
N MET A 184 -10.02 -8.54 -26.90
CA MET A 184 -9.69 -8.19 -28.29
C MET A 184 -9.83 -9.42 -29.18
N THR A 185 -10.44 -9.26 -30.35
CA THR A 185 -10.47 -10.30 -31.39
C THR A 185 -9.38 -10.02 -32.41
N LEU A 186 -8.44 -10.96 -32.56
CA LEU A 186 -7.38 -10.91 -33.56
C LEU A 186 -7.95 -11.31 -34.92
N ALA A 187 -8.16 -10.35 -35.80
CA ALA A 187 -8.94 -10.53 -37.04
C ALA A 187 -8.36 -11.60 -37.98
N VAL A 188 -7.04 -11.77 -38.01
CA VAL A 188 -6.35 -12.70 -38.94
C VAL A 188 -6.54 -14.16 -38.55
N ILE A 189 -6.58 -14.46 -37.26
CA ILE A 189 -6.63 -15.84 -36.73
C ILE A 189 -7.95 -16.14 -36.02
N HIS A 190 -8.87 -15.17 -35.97
CA HIS A 190 -10.19 -15.26 -35.30
C HIS A 190 -10.11 -15.71 -33.83
N GLU A 191 -9.04 -15.34 -33.15
CA GLU A 191 -8.81 -15.65 -31.73
C GLU A 191 -9.17 -14.45 -30.86
N THR A 192 -9.79 -14.73 -29.72
CA THR A 192 -10.18 -13.71 -28.75
C THR A 192 -9.30 -13.79 -27.53
N VAL A 193 -8.59 -12.72 -27.21
CA VAL A 193 -7.53 -12.66 -26.17
C VAL A 193 -7.74 -11.49 -25.22
N PRO A 194 -7.34 -11.63 -23.95
CA PRO A 194 -7.36 -10.53 -23.00
C PRO A 194 -6.14 -9.62 -23.19
N VAL A 195 -6.37 -8.32 -23.30
CA VAL A 195 -5.33 -7.31 -23.54
C VAL A 195 -5.50 -6.06 -22.69
N TYR A 196 -4.43 -5.27 -22.63
CA TYR A 196 -4.45 -3.89 -22.15
C TYR A 196 -4.05 -2.94 -23.27
N GLU A 197 -4.77 -1.81 -23.37
CA GLU A 197 -4.58 -0.74 -24.33
C GLU A 197 -4.65 0.62 -23.63
N GLY A 198 -4.02 1.63 -24.22
CA GLY A 198 -4.04 3.00 -23.71
C GLY A 198 -3.34 3.11 -22.36
N SER A 199 -4.02 3.64 -21.35
CA SER A 199 -3.43 3.81 -20.01
C SER A 199 -4.05 2.85 -19.02
N PHE A 200 -3.21 2.19 -18.24
CA PHE A 200 -3.63 1.30 -17.15
C PHE A 200 -2.57 1.25 -16.05
N ARG A 201 -2.95 0.75 -14.89
CA ARG A 201 -2.11 0.65 -13.70
C ARG A 201 -1.99 -0.78 -13.23
N VAL A 202 -0.78 -1.18 -12.88
CA VAL A 202 -0.45 -2.42 -12.17
C VAL A 202 -0.01 -2.04 -10.76
N VAL A 203 -0.48 -2.78 -9.75
CA VAL A 203 -0.13 -2.51 -8.35
C VAL A 203 0.48 -3.75 -7.73
N GLU A 204 1.65 -3.57 -7.14
CA GLU A 204 2.31 -4.54 -6.29
C GLU A 204 2.20 -4.10 -4.84
N THR A 205 1.80 -4.99 -3.93
CA THR A 205 1.80 -4.70 -2.49
C THR A 205 2.88 -5.54 -1.83
N ILE A 206 3.77 -4.88 -1.11
CA ILE A 206 4.82 -5.52 -0.34
C ILE A 206 4.63 -5.27 1.16
N THR A 207 5.03 -6.23 1.98
CA THR A 207 5.12 -6.09 3.42
C THR A 207 6.58 -6.01 3.81
N LEU A 208 7.00 -4.87 4.37
CA LEU A 208 8.36 -4.71 4.86
C LEU A 208 8.63 -5.65 6.03
N GLY A 209 9.81 -6.21 6.07
CA GLY A 209 10.28 -7.05 7.16
C GLY A 209 10.44 -6.29 8.48
N GLY A 210 10.75 -7.00 9.54
CA GLY A 210 11.10 -6.42 10.83
C GLY A 210 12.43 -5.65 10.79
N ALA A 211 12.67 -4.82 11.82
CA ALA A 211 13.88 -3.99 11.88
C ALA A 211 15.19 -4.80 11.71
N GLN A 212 15.27 -6.00 12.28
CA GLN A 212 16.47 -6.86 12.14
C GLN A 212 16.76 -7.29 10.71
N GLN A 213 15.71 -7.42 9.87
CA GLN A 213 15.84 -7.81 8.47
C GLN A 213 16.19 -6.62 7.57
N ILE A 214 15.68 -5.43 7.91
CA ILE A 214 15.82 -4.24 7.07
C ILE A 214 17.08 -3.45 7.38
N GLU A 215 17.43 -3.26 8.65
CA GLU A 215 18.55 -2.39 9.08
C GLU A 215 19.89 -2.70 8.35
N PRO A 216 20.28 -3.96 8.10
CA PRO A 216 21.53 -4.27 7.39
C PRO A 216 21.51 -3.89 5.90
N LEU A 217 20.35 -3.59 5.35
CA LEU A 217 20.13 -3.31 3.91
C LEU A 217 19.90 -1.82 3.63
N LEU A 218 19.86 -0.99 4.68
CA LEU A 218 19.71 0.46 4.54
C LEU A 218 21.05 1.10 4.14
N ASP A 219 20.96 2.11 3.28
CA ASP A 219 22.10 2.98 3.02
C ASP A 219 22.36 3.96 4.20
N ALA A 220 23.37 4.82 4.05
CA ALA A 220 23.75 5.81 5.08
C ALA A 220 22.62 6.80 5.40
N ASP A 221 21.75 7.08 4.46
CA ASP A 221 20.60 7.97 4.60
C ASP A 221 19.31 7.21 5.00
N ARG A 222 19.45 5.94 5.40
CA ARG A 222 18.37 5.04 5.78
C ARG A 222 17.36 4.76 4.66
N ASN A 223 17.80 4.76 3.42
CA ASN A 223 16.97 4.37 2.30
C ASN A 223 17.11 2.87 2.02
N LEU A 224 15.99 2.23 1.75
CA LEU A 224 15.90 0.87 1.23
C LEU A 224 15.63 0.93 -0.27
N THR A 225 16.45 0.23 -1.04
CA THR A 225 16.19 0.02 -2.47
C THR A 225 15.33 -1.22 -2.66
N ILE A 226 14.28 -1.08 -3.46
CA ILE A 226 13.38 -2.15 -3.87
C ILE A 226 13.44 -2.23 -5.38
N ASP A 227 13.87 -3.36 -5.91
CA ASP A 227 14.03 -3.58 -7.34
C ASP A 227 12.95 -4.53 -7.86
N GLY A 228 12.53 -4.30 -9.11
CA GLY A 228 11.61 -5.15 -9.84
C GLY A 228 11.87 -5.09 -11.33
N ASP A 229 11.26 -6.00 -12.06
CA ASP A 229 11.38 -6.10 -13.52
C ASP A 229 9.98 -6.14 -14.14
N LEU A 230 9.69 -5.21 -15.03
CA LEU A 230 8.47 -5.23 -15.85
C LEU A 230 8.80 -5.86 -17.18
N ARG A 231 8.24 -7.03 -17.46
CA ARG A 231 8.36 -7.70 -18.75
C ARG A 231 7.07 -7.58 -19.52
N TYR A 232 7.16 -7.26 -20.81
CA TYR A 232 6.02 -7.17 -21.71
C TYR A 232 6.41 -7.50 -23.14
N GLN A 233 5.42 -7.86 -23.96
CA GLN A 233 5.49 -7.87 -25.40
C GLN A 233 4.40 -6.96 -25.95
N ALA A 234 4.80 -5.89 -26.61
CA ALA A 234 3.88 -5.00 -27.30
C ALA A 234 3.57 -5.55 -28.70
N CYS A 235 2.32 -5.42 -29.11
CA CYS A 235 1.87 -5.77 -30.46
C CYS A 235 1.04 -4.61 -31.03
N ASP A 236 1.04 -4.46 -32.33
CA ASP A 236 0.12 -3.60 -33.07
C ASP A 236 -0.80 -4.43 -33.98
N ASP A 237 -1.52 -3.78 -34.90
CA ASP A 237 -2.45 -4.45 -35.82
C ASP A 237 -1.74 -5.37 -36.84
N LYS A 238 -0.41 -5.35 -36.92
CA LYS A 238 0.39 -6.03 -37.95
C LYS A 238 1.34 -7.08 -37.39
N GLU A 239 2.00 -6.76 -36.29
CA GLU A 239 3.05 -7.61 -35.70
C GLU A 239 3.18 -7.49 -34.19
N CYS A 240 3.76 -8.49 -33.59
CA CYS A 240 4.24 -8.45 -32.21
C CYS A 240 5.73 -8.15 -32.18
N PHE A 241 6.11 -7.13 -31.43
CA PHE A 241 7.50 -6.71 -31.28
C PHE A 241 8.27 -7.67 -30.38
N VAL A 242 9.59 -7.56 -30.40
CA VAL A 242 10.45 -8.35 -29.51
C VAL A 242 10.11 -8.01 -28.05
N PRO A 243 9.94 -9.02 -27.18
CA PRO A 243 9.68 -8.80 -25.76
C PRO A 243 10.77 -7.94 -25.12
N GLU A 244 10.37 -7.08 -24.22
CA GLU A 244 11.25 -6.19 -23.48
C GLU A 244 11.11 -6.43 -21.98
N THR A 245 12.22 -6.27 -21.24
CA THR A 245 12.25 -6.26 -19.78
C THR A 245 12.84 -4.92 -19.33
N VAL A 246 12.06 -4.15 -18.59
CA VAL A 246 12.44 -2.85 -18.06
C VAL A 246 12.68 -2.97 -16.56
N PRO A 247 13.91 -2.71 -16.06
CA PRO A 247 14.17 -2.69 -14.64
C PRO A 247 13.50 -1.48 -14.00
N LEU A 248 12.83 -1.71 -12.86
CA LEU A 248 12.19 -0.71 -12.05
C LEU A 248 12.88 -0.63 -10.69
N LYS A 249 12.91 0.58 -10.14
CA LYS A 249 13.51 0.83 -8.83
C LYS A 249 12.62 1.78 -8.01
N TRP A 250 12.43 1.43 -6.75
CA TRP A 250 11.84 2.30 -5.74
C TRP A 250 12.86 2.52 -4.62
N THR A 251 12.98 3.76 -4.18
CA THR A 251 13.80 4.11 -3.03
C THR A 251 12.87 4.59 -1.92
N VAL A 252 12.87 3.91 -0.80
CA VAL A 252 11.99 4.20 0.33
C VAL A 252 12.82 4.56 1.56
N HIS A 253 12.52 5.71 2.18
CA HIS A 253 13.17 6.11 3.42
C HIS A 253 12.55 5.37 4.61
N VAL A 254 13.37 4.72 5.46
CA VAL A 254 12.89 3.89 6.57
C VAL A 254 13.22 4.52 7.91
N LEU A 255 12.18 4.95 8.63
CA LEU A 255 12.28 5.44 9.99
C LEU A 255 12.33 4.30 11.00
N PRO A 256 13.05 4.43 12.11
CA PRO A 256 12.98 3.46 13.21
C PRO A 256 11.60 3.48 13.88
N PHE A 257 11.28 2.42 14.63
CA PHE A 257 10.09 2.44 15.47
C PHE A 257 10.19 3.52 16.54
N ASP A 258 9.10 4.27 16.72
CA ASP A 258 8.95 5.12 17.91
C ASP A 258 8.62 4.22 19.13
N ARG A 259 9.60 4.10 20.02
CA ARG A 259 9.49 3.33 21.29
C ARG A 259 9.15 4.22 22.48
N THR A 260 8.87 5.50 22.23
CA THR A 260 8.57 6.46 23.30
C THR A 260 7.24 6.10 23.97
N ARG A 261 7.30 5.83 25.25
CA ARG A 261 6.11 5.52 26.06
C ARG A 261 5.40 6.83 26.49
N ALA A 262 4.13 6.70 26.85
CA ALA A 262 3.41 7.80 27.52
C ALA A 262 4.18 8.27 28.77
N PRO A 263 4.08 9.57 29.14
CA PRO A 263 4.64 10.09 30.38
C PRO A 263 4.24 9.24 31.57
N GLU A 264 5.16 9.02 32.50
CA GLU A 264 4.97 8.10 33.64
C GLU A 264 3.68 8.37 34.43
N PRO A 265 3.33 9.62 34.77
CA PRO A 265 2.10 9.91 35.52
C PRO A 265 0.79 9.54 34.79
N LEU A 266 0.86 9.40 33.46
CA LEU A 266 -0.28 9.07 32.61
C LEU A 266 -0.41 7.57 32.31
N ARG A 267 0.61 6.78 32.62
CA ARG A 267 0.59 5.33 32.36
C ARG A 267 -0.50 4.65 33.17
N ARG A 268 -1.14 3.64 32.58
CA ARG A 268 -2.04 2.75 33.32
C ARG A 268 -1.28 2.14 34.49
N LYS A 269 -1.82 2.26 35.68
CA LYS A 269 -1.28 1.57 36.86
C LYS A 269 -1.47 0.06 36.68
N GLN A 270 -0.45 -0.68 36.94
CA GLN A 270 -0.48 -2.15 37.01
C GLN A 270 -1.36 -2.60 38.15
#